data_cb57804d8e3585d3034e91587cdcaf1d
#
_entry.id   cb57804d8e3585d3034e91587cdcaf1d
#
_cell.length_a   1.000
_cell.length_b   1.000
_cell.length_c   1.000
_cell.angle_alpha   90.00
_cell.angle_beta   90.00
_cell.angle_gamma   90.00
#
_symmetry.space_group_name_H-M   'P 1'
#
loop_
_entity.id
_entity.type
_entity.pdbx_description
1 polymer ?
#
loop_
_entity_poly.entity_id
_entity_poly.type
_entity_poly.pdbx_seq_one_letter_code
_entity_poly.pdbx_strand_id
1 'polypeptide(L)'
;MVLLFVFREVIMKKIVYVDMDGVLVDFNSGIDSLTLQEQLEYEGRFDKVPDIFSKMEPMIGAIDAFNRLSEKYDVYILSTAPWGNASAWSDKYEWVEGNLGSAATKRLILSHNKHLNIGDYLIDDRTANGAGEFQGEHIHFGKGEFPDWESVLTYLEA
;
A
#
# COMPACT_ATOMS: atom_id res chain seq x y z
N MET A 1 20.21 3.54 -49.27
CA MET A 1 19.67 2.74 -48.16
C MET A 1 19.57 3.68 -46.96
N VAL A 2 18.36 4.17 -46.70
CA VAL A 2 18.10 5.08 -45.58
C VAL A 2 17.81 4.21 -44.36
N LEU A 3 18.70 4.24 -43.37
CA LEU A 3 18.47 3.58 -42.08
C LEU A 3 17.41 4.40 -41.32
N LEU A 4 16.17 3.92 -41.28
CA LEU A 4 15.15 4.44 -40.37
C LEU A 4 15.51 3.99 -38.96
N PHE A 5 16.14 4.86 -38.20
CA PHE A 5 16.18 4.72 -36.72
C PHE A 5 14.79 5.01 -36.19
N VAL A 6 14.04 3.96 -35.93
CA VAL A 6 12.82 4.08 -35.13
C VAL A 6 13.27 4.30 -33.67
N PHE A 7 13.31 5.56 -33.25
CA PHE A 7 13.36 5.90 -31.83
C PHE A 7 12.06 5.41 -31.20
N ARG A 8 12.13 4.26 -30.57
CA ARG A 8 11.08 3.82 -29.65
C ARG A 8 11.19 4.76 -28.45
N GLU A 9 10.32 5.77 -28.37
CA GLU A 9 10.14 6.52 -27.12
C GLU A 9 9.84 5.51 -26.02
N VAL A 10 10.79 5.34 -25.09
CA VAL A 10 10.55 4.59 -23.87
C VAL A 10 9.68 5.48 -23.00
N ILE A 11 8.35 5.30 -23.09
CA ILE A 11 7.42 5.98 -22.20
C ILE A 11 7.64 5.40 -20.81
N MET A 12 8.28 6.17 -19.93
CA MET A 12 8.43 5.79 -18.54
C MET A 12 7.06 5.90 -17.85
N LYS A 13 6.63 4.80 -17.21
CA LYS A 13 5.42 4.79 -16.40
C LYS A 13 5.59 5.71 -15.20
N LYS A 14 4.51 6.41 -14.82
CA LYS A 14 4.46 7.16 -13.56
C LYS A 14 4.51 6.22 -12.39
N ILE A 15 5.15 6.66 -11.31
CA ILE A 15 5.30 5.88 -10.08
C ILE A 15 4.12 6.14 -9.16
N VAL A 16 3.50 5.05 -8.70
CA VAL A 16 2.43 5.06 -7.70
C VAL A 16 2.88 4.25 -6.48
N TYR A 17 2.87 4.88 -5.32
CA TYR A 17 3.02 4.21 -4.03
C TYR A 17 1.66 3.93 -3.41
N VAL A 18 1.49 2.74 -2.86
CA VAL A 18 0.25 2.27 -2.23
C VAL A 18 0.56 1.84 -0.80
N ASP A 19 -0.12 2.45 0.17
CA ASP A 19 -0.04 2.02 1.57
C ASP A 19 -0.72 0.66 1.79
N MET A 20 -0.42 0.01 2.89
CA MET A 20 -1.04 -1.27 3.27
C MET A 20 -2.24 -1.06 4.20
N ASP A 21 -2.02 -0.69 5.45
CA ASP A 21 -3.08 -0.65 6.46
C ASP A 21 -4.14 0.42 6.13
N GLY A 22 -5.40 0.00 6.04
CA GLY A 22 -6.51 0.88 5.68
C GLY A 22 -6.61 1.20 4.18
N VAL A 23 -5.73 0.65 3.34
CA VAL A 23 -5.71 0.85 1.88
C VAL A 23 -5.78 -0.49 1.15
N LEU A 24 -4.73 -1.31 1.24
CA LEU A 24 -4.73 -2.68 0.71
C LEU A 24 -5.27 -3.69 1.73
N VAL A 25 -5.07 -3.43 3.01
CA VAL A 25 -5.26 -4.34 4.12
C VAL A 25 -6.32 -3.81 5.07
N ASP A 26 -7.31 -4.63 5.40
CA ASP A 26 -8.30 -4.34 6.43
C ASP A 26 -7.73 -4.61 7.82
N PHE A 27 -7.23 -3.57 8.48
CA PHE A 27 -6.65 -3.66 9.82
C PHE A 27 -7.66 -4.18 10.85
N ASN A 28 -8.93 -3.79 10.73
CA ASN A 28 -9.98 -4.22 11.66
C ASN A 28 -10.20 -5.74 11.59
N SER A 29 -10.01 -6.37 10.44
CA SER A 29 -10.11 -7.84 10.34
C SER A 29 -9.09 -8.56 11.21
N GLY A 30 -7.91 -7.98 11.39
CA GLY A 30 -6.90 -8.48 12.33
C GLY A 30 -7.37 -8.37 13.78
N ILE A 31 -7.95 -7.24 14.16
CA ILE A 31 -8.52 -7.06 15.52
C ILE A 31 -9.65 -8.04 15.77
N ASP A 32 -10.55 -8.24 14.81
CA ASP A 32 -11.68 -9.17 14.90
C ASP A 32 -11.24 -10.62 15.08
N SER A 33 -10.03 -10.96 14.66
CA SER A 33 -9.44 -12.30 14.86
C SER A 33 -8.91 -12.55 16.26
N LEU A 34 -8.74 -11.50 17.08
CA LEU A 34 -8.21 -11.59 18.43
C LEU A 34 -9.27 -12.10 19.43
N THR A 35 -8.82 -12.77 20.47
CA THR A 35 -9.66 -13.09 21.62
C THR A 35 -10.09 -11.81 22.35
N LEU A 36 -11.19 -11.87 23.09
CA LEU A 36 -11.65 -10.73 23.89
C LEU A 36 -10.57 -10.26 24.89
N GLN A 37 -9.82 -11.21 25.47
CA GLN A 37 -8.73 -10.90 26.39
C GLN A 37 -7.62 -10.11 25.70
N GLU A 38 -7.20 -10.53 24.52
CA GLU A 38 -6.19 -9.82 23.71
C GLU A 38 -6.68 -8.43 23.30
N GLN A 39 -7.95 -8.30 22.91
CA GLN A 39 -8.53 -7.00 22.56
C GLN A 39 -8.50 -6.03 23.75
N LEU A 40 -8.82 -6.50 24.96
CA LEU A 40 -8.76 -5.70 26.18
C LEU A 40 -7.32 -5.34 26.55
N GLU A 41 -6.39 -6.28 26.46
CA GLU A 41 -4.98 -6.06 26.80
C GLU A 41 -4.31 -5.03 25.88
N TYR A 42 -4.63 -5.06 24.59
CA TYR A 42 -4.00 -4.22 23.57
C TYR A 42 -4.86 -3.03 23.12
N GLU A 43 -5.91 -2.71 23.86
CA GLU A 43 -6.76 -1.55 23.53
C GLU A 43 -5.92 -0.27 23.31
N GLY A 44 -6.15 0.39 22.18
CA GLY A 44 -5.41 1.60 21.78
C GLY A 44 -3.99 1.36 21.23
N ARG A 45 -3.53 0.10 21.17
CA ARG A 45 -2.19 -0.27 20.66
C ARG A 45 -2.20 -1.61 19.91
N PHE A 46 -3.21 -1.86 19.11
CA PHE A 46 -3.35 -3.12 18.38
C PHE A 46 -2.20 -3.40 17.40
N ASP A 47 -1.52 -2.35 16.92
CA ASP A 47 -0.32 -2.47 16.11
C ASP A 47 0.87 -3.14 16.82
N LYS A 48 0.79 -3.26 18.15
CA LYS A 48 1.80 -3.94 18.99
C LYS A 48 1.51 -5.43 19.23
N VAL A 49 0.35 -5.92 18.82
CA VAL A 49 0.01 -7.33 18.97
C VAL A 49 0.93 -8.17 18.09
N PRO A 50 1.64 -9.16 18.65
CA PRO A 50 2.45 -10.08 17.85
C PRO A 50 1.60 -10.79 16.78
N ASP A 51 2.14 -10.88 15.58
CA ASP A 51 1.53 -11.55 14.43
C ASP A 51 0.18 -10.97 13.95
N ILE A 52 -0.23 -9.78 14.43
CA ILE A 52 -1.50 -9.16 14.05
C ILE A 52 -1.61 -8.97 12.52
N PHE A 53 -0.52 -8.59 11.87
CA PHE A 53 -0.53 -8.31 10.42
C PHE A 53 -0.65 -9.57 9.56
N SER A 54 -0.31 -10.74 10.10
CA SER A 54 -0.51 -12.03 9.41
C SER A 54 -1.97 -12.47 9.33
N LYS A 55 -2.85 -11.87 10.14
CA LYS A 55 -4.25 -12.25 10.31
C LYS A 55 -5.23 -11.34 9.55
N MET A 56 -4.72 -10.36 8.83
CA MET A 56 -5.53 -9.35 8.15
C MET A 56 -5.97 -9.79 6.78
N GLU A 57 -7.23 -9.48 6.46
CA GLU A 57 -7.81 -9.70 5.14
C GLU A 57 -7.56 -8.50 4.21
N PRO A 58 -7.58 -8.70 2.88
CA PRO A 58 -7.55 -7.59 1.94
C PRO A 58 -8.77 -6.68 2.08
N MET A 59 -8.57 -5.39 1.86
CA MET A 59 -9.68 -4.46 1.63
C MET A 59 -10.46 -4.87 0.38
N ILE A 60 -11.75 -4.57 0.38
CA ILE A 60 -12.64 -4.85 -0.78
C ILE A 60 -12.07 -4.17 -2.04
N GLY A 61 -11.85 -4.97 -3.09
CA GLY A 61 -11.35 -4.49 -4.37
C GLY A 61 -9.84 -4.21 -4.42
N ALA A 62 -9.11 -4.35 -3.32
CA ALA A 62 -7.69 -3.97 -3.24
C ALA A 62 -6.77 -4.78 -4.16
N ILE A 63 -6.97 -6.10 -4.21
CA ILE A 63 -6.12 -6.98 -5.04
C ILE A 63 -6.34 -6.70 -6.52
N ASP A 64 -7.59 -6.59 -6.96
CA ASP A 64 -7.93 -6.22 -8.34
C ASP A 64 -7.36 -4.84 -8.69
N ALA A 65 -7.53 -3.88 -7.80
CA ALA A 65 -7.02 -2.53 -7.99
C ALA A 65 -5.49 -2.50 -8.14
N PHE A 66 -4.76 -3.22 -7.29
CA PHE A 66 -3.30 -3.30 -7.38
C PHE A 66 -2.85 -3.89 -8.73
N ASN A 67 -3.50 -4.95 -9.18
CA ASN A 67 -3.20 -5.57 -10.48
C ASN A 67 -3.48 -4.61 -11.64
N ARG A 68 -4.62 -3.93 -11.64
CA ARG A 68 -4.99 -2.94 -12.68
C ARG A 68 -4.04 -1.75 -12.71
N LEU A 69 -3.67 -1.21 -11.54
CA LEU A 69 -2.66 -0.15 -11.44
C LEU A 69 -1.32 -0.60 -12.01
N SER A 70 -0.91 -1.84 -11.72
CA SER A 70 0.37 -2.40 -12.18
C SER A 70 0.47 -2.55 -13.70
N GLU A 71 -0.63 -2.61 -14.42
CA GLU A 71 -0.65 -2.63 -15.89
C GLU A 71 -0.28 -1.26 -16.47
N LYS A 72 -0.71 -0.17 -15.82
CA LYS A 72 -0.57 1.21 -16.31
C LYS A 72 0.58 1.97 -15.66
N TYR A 73 0.85 1.74 -14.40
CA TYR A 73 1.81 2.46 -13.57
C TYR A 73 2.96 1.58 -13.12
N ASP A 74 4.04 2.20 -12.69
CA ASP A 74 5.11 1.57 -11.93
C ASP A 74 4.74 1.60 -10.45
N VAL A 75 4.15 0.52 -9.94
CA VAL A 75 3.52 0.47 -8.62
C VAL A 75 4.46 -0.14 -7.59
N TYR A 76 4.60 0.53 -6.45
CA TYR A 76 5.28 0.04 -5.27
C TYR A 76 4.37 0.12 -4.06
N ILE A 77 4.55 -0.80 -3.12
CA ILE A 77 3.90 -0.75 -1.81
C ILE A 77 4.81 0.05 -0.89
N LEU A 78 4.25 1.06 -0.22
CA LEU A 78 4.96 1.90 0.72
C LEU A 78 4.21 1.91 2.05
N SER A 79 4.68 1.12 3.01
CA SER A 79 4.04 0.89 4.30
C SER A 79 4.98 1.23 5.45
N THR A 80 4.42 1.45 6.62
CA THR A 80 5.17 1.58 7.86
C THR A 80 4.92 0.36 8.72
N ALA A 81 5.98 -0.39 9.07
CA ALA A 81 5.90 -1.44 10.07
C ALA A 81 6.11 -0.81 11.45
N PRO A 82 5.24 -1.09 12.45
CA PRO A 82 5.35 -0.48 13.77
C PRO A 82 6.71 -0.71 14.40
N TRP A 83 7.32 0.37 14.89
CA TRP A 83 8.56 0.28 15.65
C TRP A 83 8.32 -0.48 16.96
N GLY A 84 9.13 -1.49 17.23
CA GLY A 84 8.97 -2.33 18.43
C GLY A 84 8.04 -3.54 18.24
N ASN A 85 7.48 -3.77 17.06
CA ASN A 85 6.80 -5.02 16.71
C ASN A 85 7.56 -5.72 15.57
N ALA A 86 8.49 -6.59 15.93
CA ALA A 86 9.38 -7.24 14.98
C ALA A 86 8.61 -8.13 13.98
N SER A 87 7.54 -8.81 14.41
CA SER A 87 6.73 -9.66 13.54
C SER A 87 6.03 -8.87 12.43
N ALA A 88 5.71 -7.60 12.65
CA ALA A 88 5.05 -6.75 11.65
C ALA A 88 5.87 -6.62 10.35
N TRP A 89 7.19 -6.66 10.42
CA TRP A 89 8.08 -6.55 9.26
C TRP A 89 7.99 -7.80 8.37
N SER A 90 8.14 -8.98 8.96
CA SER A 90 8.01 -10.25 8.24
C SER A 90 6.57 -10.52 7.80
N ASP A 91 5.59 -10.23 8.66
CA ASP A 91 4.17 -10.44 8.35
C ASP A 91 3.70 -9.59 7.16
N LYS A 92 4.14 -8.34 7.07
CA LYS A 92 3.83 -7.48 5.92
C LYS A 92 4.42 -8.03 4.62
N TYR A 93 5.66 -8.50 4.67
CA TYR A 93 6.26 -9.18 3.52
C TYR A 93 5.47 -10.43 3.12
N GLU A 94 5.15 -11.30 4.07
CA GLU A 94 4.40 -12.53 3.80
C GLU A 94 2.99 -12.26 3.28
N TRP A 95 2.33 -11.22 3.82
CA TRP A 95 1.02 -10.79 3.33
C TRP A 95 1.07 -10.35 1.85
N VAL A 96 2.06 -9.54 1.50
CA VAL A 96 2.27 -9.08 0.12
C VAL A 96 2.54 -10.25 -0.81
N GLU A 97 3.44 -11.15 -0.42
CA GLU A 97 3.78 -12.35 -1.18
C GLU A 97 2.56 -13.24 -1.42
N GLY A 98 1.76 -13.47 -0.37
CA GLY A 98 0.59 -14.36 -0.43
C GLY A 98 -0.61 -13.78 -1.16
N ASN A 99 -0.84 -12.47 -1.11
CA ASN A 99 -2.04 -11.83 -1.66
C ASN A 99 -1.82 -11.16 -3.02
N LEU A 100 -0.66 -10.59 -3.27
CA LEU A 100 -0.37 -9.84 -4.49
C LEU A 100 0.53 -10.57 -5.48
N GLY A 101 1.31 -11.54 -5.00
CA GLY A 101 2.12 -12.42 -5.84
C GLY A 101 3.14 -11.69 -6.71
N SER A 102 3.25 -12.11 -7.97
CA SER A 102 4.30 -11.63 -8.89
C SER A 102 4.22 -10.15 -9.22
N ALA A 103 3.05 -9.53 -9.19
CA ALA A 103 2.89 -8.09 -9.43
C ALA A 103 3.62 -7.23 -8.39
N ALA A 104 3.80 -7.75 -7.17
CA ALA A 104 4.45 -7.07 -6.06
C ALA A 104 5.87 -7.56 -5.76
N THR A 105 6.42 -8.48 -6.53
CA THR A 105 7.76 -9.02 -6.31
C THR A 105 8.82 -7.90 -6.34
N LYS A 106 9.59 -7.78 -5.24
CA LYS A 106 10.63 -6.75 -5.04
C LYS A 106 10.09 -5.31 -5.08
N ARG A 107 8.81 -5.12 -4.74
CA ARG A 107 8.13 -3.82 -4.78
C ARG A 107 7.55 -3.41 -3.42
N LEU A 108 8.04 -3.97 -2.33
CA LEU A 108 7.68 -3.60 -0.97
C LEU A 108 8.75 -2.70 -0.35
N ILE A 109 8.33 -1.52 0.12
CA ILE A 109 9.15 -0.57 0.85
C ILE A 109 8.52 -0.39 2.23
N LEU A 110 9.28 -0.66 3.28
CA LEU A 110 8.90 -0.37 4.67
C LEU A 110 9.67 0.84 5.17
N SER A 111 8.97 1.90 5.54
CA SER A 111 9.59 3.16 5.94
C SER A 111 8.72 3.91 6.94
N HIS A 112 9.36 4.58 7.91
CA HIS A 112 8.74 5.58 8.77
C HIS A 112 8.85 7.01 8.19
N ASN A 113 9.47 7.14 7.02
CA ASN A 113 9.79 8.40 6.38
C ASN A 113 9.32 8.37 4.92
N LYS A 114 8.02 8.29 4.69
CA LYS A 114 7.42 8.12 3.36
C LYS A 114 7.77 9.24 2.39
N HIS A 115 8.01 10.45 2.92
CA HIS A 115 8.41 11.63 2.14
C HIS A 115 9.79 11.52 1.46
N LEU A 116 10.62 10.56 1.87
CA LEU A 116 11.92 10.31 1.21
C LEU A 116 11.78 9.53 -0.10
N ASN A 117 10.61 8.99 -0.39
CA ASN A 117 10.35 8.25 -1.62
C ASN A 117 9.82 9.22 -2.68
N ILE A 118 10.48 9.24 -3.83
CA ILE A 118 10.14 10.13 -4.95
C ILE A 118 9.22 9.40 -5.92
N GLY A 119 8.08 10.00 -6.23
CA GLY A 119 7.10 9.42 -7.14
C GLY A 119 6.00 10.41 -7.49
N ASP A 120 5.03 9.96 -8.31
CA ASP A 120 3.95 10.81 -8.80
C ASP A 120 2.74 10.82 -7.88
N TYR A 121 2.38 9.66 -7.34
CA TYR A 121 1.21 9.47 -6.50
C TYR A 121 1.54 8.65 -5.26
N LEU A 122 0.92 9.02 -4.14
CA LEU A 122 0.86 8.21 -2.92
C LEU A 122 -0.60 8.00 -2.52
N ILE A 123 -1.05 6.75 -2.51
CA ILE A 123 -2.38 6.35 -2.04
C ILE A 123 -2.23 5.92 -0.59
N ASP A 124 -2.70 6.74 0.34
CA ASP A 124 -2.55 6.55 1.78
C ASP A 124 -3.78 7.12 2.51
N ASP A 125 -4.25 6.44 3.54
CA ASP A 125 -5.41 6.85 4.34
C ASP A 125 -5.05 7.86 5.44
N ARG A 126 -3.76 8.10 5.68
CA ARG A 126 -3.25 9.00 6.72
C ARG A 126 -2.16 9.93 6.20
N THR A 127 -1.83 10.93 7.01
CA THR A 127 -0.72 11.86 6.76
C THR A 127 0.52 11.56 7.61
N ALA A 128 0.45 10.55 8.49
CA ALA A 128 1.52 10.15 9.39
C ALA A 128 2.73 9.54 8.66
N ASN A 129 3.83 9.42 9.37
CA ASN A 129 5.08 8.80 8.90
C ASN A 129 5.64 9.42 7.60
N GLY A 130 5.49 10.73 7.46
CA GLY A 130 5.96 11.48 6.30
C GLY A 130 5.02 11.46 5.09
N ALA A 131 3.87 10.77 5.16
CA ALA A 131 2.93 10.73 4.02
C ALA A 131 2.40 12.12 3.65
N GLY A 132 2.14 12.97 4.65
CA GLY A 132 1.67 14.35 4.44
C GLY A 132 2.70 15.27 3.77
N GLU A 133 3.98 14.92 3.81
CA GLU A 133 5.08 15.66 3.18
C GLU A 133 5.57 15.02 1.87
N PHE A 134 4.84 14.04 1.34
CA PHE A 134 5.15 13.44 0.05
C PHE A 134 5.15 14.51 -1.05
N GLN A 135 6.17 14.50 -1.91
CA GLN A 135 6.38 15.57 -2.91
C GLN A 135 5.47 15.44 -4.14
N GLY A 136 4.90 14.27 -4.40
CA GLY A 136 3.90 14.07 -5.44
C GLY A 136 2.49 14.35 -4.94
N GLU A 137 1.50 13.81 -5.63
CA GLU A 137 0.09 13.93 -5.23
C GLU A 137 -0.27 12.88 -4.19
N HIS A 138 -0.80 13.31 -3.05
CA HIS A 138 -1.36 12.42 -2.04
C HIS A 138 -2.84 12.18 -2.33
N ILE A 139 -3.17 10.96 -2.72
CA ILE A 139 -4.55 10.48 -2.86
C ILE A 139 -4.99 9.96 -1.49
N HIS A 140 -5.81 10.76 -0.80
CA HIS A 140 -6.25 10.47 0.56
C HIS A 140 -7.35 9.41 0.57
N PHE A 141 -6.96 8.14 0.61
CA PHE A 141 -7.87 6.99 0.55
C PHE A 141 -8.84 6.96 1.72
N GLY A 142 -10.10 6.60 1.44
CA GLY A 142 -11.16 6.49 2.44
C GLY A 142 -11.76 7.83 2.88
N LYS A 143 -11.40 8.94 2.23
CA LYS A 143 -11.90 10.28 2.56
C LYS A 143 -12.22 11.10 1.30
N GLY A 144 -13.20 12.00 1.45
CA GLY A 144 -13.54 12.97 0.41
C GLY A 144 -13.88 12.32 -0.93
N GLU A 145 -13.10 12.63 -1.94
CA GLU A 145 -13.30 12.17 -3.32
C GLU A 145 -12.87 10.71 -3.55
N PHE A 146 -12.16 10.11 -2.61
CA PHE A 146 -11.59 8.76 -2.73
C PHE A 146 -12.09 7.81 -1.64
N PRO A 147 -13.43 7.55 -1.54
CA PRO A 147 -13.97 6.73 -0.48
C PRO A 147 -13.59 5.24 -0.59
N ASP A 148 -13.21 4.78 -1.77
CA ASP A 148 -12.96 3.38 -2.10
C ASP A 148 -11.99 3.22 -3.27
N TRP A 149 -11.67 1.98 -3.60
CA TRP A 149 -10.78 1.67 -4.73
C TRP A 149 -11.36 2.02 -6.10
N GLU A 150 -12.67 1.93 -6.26
CA GLU A 150 -13.32 2.27 -7.53
C GLU A 150 -13.12 3.74 -7.88
N SER A 151 -13.28 4.64 -6.90
CA SER A 151 -13.04 6.07 -7.08
C SER A 151 -11.57 6.38 -7.40
N VAL A 152 -10.63 5.69 -6.77
CA VAL A 152 -9.19 5.84 -7.06
C VAL A 152 -8.87 5.37 -8.48
N LEU A 153 -9.36 4.20 -8.87
CA LEU A 153 -9.14 3.67 -10.21
C LEU A 153 -9.74 4.57 -11.30
N THR A 154 -10.93 5.11 -11.06
CA THR A 154 -11.57 6.06 -11.97
C THR A 154 -10.72 7.32 -12.15
N TYR A 155 -10.22 7.88 -11.04
CA TYR A 155 -9.36 9.07 -11.06
C TYR A 155 -8.04 8.82 -11.81
N LEU A 156 -7.41 7.68 -11.58
CA LEU A 156 -6.15 7.30 -12.22
C LEU A 156 -6.35 6.66 -13.62
N GLU A 157 -7.58 6.53 -14.07
CA GLU A 157 -7.94 5.91 -15.35
C GLU A 157 -7.34 4.50 -15.54
N ALA A 158 -7.42 3.71 -14.48
CA ALA A 158 -6.84 2.37 -14.44
C ALA A 158 -7.88 1.25 -14.32
#